data_7525d67f6ad8c3b5526d0b72e122c0f2
#
_entry.id   7525d67f6ad8c3b5526d0b72e122c0f2
#
_cell.length_a   1.000
_cell.length_b   1.000
_cell.length_c   1.000
_cell.angle_alpha   90.00
_cell.angle_beta   90.00
_cell.angle_gamma   90.00
#
_symmetry.space_group_name_H-M   'P 1'
#
loop_
_entity.id
_entity.type
_entity.pdbx_description
1 polymer ?
#
loop_
_entity_poly.entity_id
_entity_poly.type
_entity_poly.pdbx_seq_one_letter_code
_entity_poly.pdbx_strand_id
1 'polypeptide(L)'
;MGRIIAIANQKGGVGKTTTAINLSACLADKGKKVLAVDMDPQGNMTSGLGLDKESIEKTVYDMIIGESDIEEVLQKEAMENLDVLPTNLDLSAAEIELIDVENKEFIVRNSIQKIRDNYDFVIIDCPPSLSMLTINAMTTADSVLVPIQCEYYALEGLSQLIHTVELVKDRLNPDLEIEGVVFTMYDARTNLSLQVVENVKDNLQQNIYKTIIPRNIRLAEAPSYGMPINQYDPKSAGSESYMRLADEVISKGL
;
A
#
# COMPACT_ATOMS: atom_id res chain seq x y z
N MET A 1 -7.48 15.62 9.45
CA MET A 1 -7.21 15.29 8.03
C MET A 1 -6.56 13.92 7.99
N GLY A 2 -7.16 12.96 7.26
CA GLY A 2 -6.64 11.59 7.19
C GLY A 2 -5.23 11.52 6.61
N ARG A 3 -4.38 10.66 7.14
CA ARG A 3 -3.02 10.46 6.66
C ARG A 3 -2.99 9.47 5.50
N ILE A 4 -2.42 9.88 4.35
CA ILE A 4 -2.38 9.07 3.13
C ILE A 4 -0.99 8.44 2.99
N ILE A 5 -0.93 7.10 2.98
CA ILE A 5 0.30 6.33 2.88
C ILE A 5 0.25 5.44 1.65
N ALA A 6 1.14 5.65 0.68
CA ALA A 6 1.32 4.74 -0.45
C ALA A 6 2.27 3.60 -0.07
N ILE A 7 1.89 2.37 -0.40
CA ILE A 7 2.74 1.18 -0.21
C ILE A 7 3.40 0.87 -1.54
N ALA A 8 4.67 1.23 -1.70
CA ALA A 8 5.36 1.15 -2.98
C ALA A 8 6.71 0.46 -2.92
N ASN A 9 7.03 -0.28 -3.96
CA ASN A 9 8.34 -0.80 -4.29
C ASN A 9 8.31 -1.28 -5.75
N GLN A 10 9.37 -1.00 -6.53
CA GLN A 10 9.47 -1.42 -7.93
C GLN A 10 9.60 -2.93 -8.09
N LYS A 11 10.16 -3.60 -7.08
CA LYS A 11 10.34 -5.07 -7.11
C LYS A 11 9.01 -5.77 -6.85
N GLY A 12 8.64 -6.71 -7.72
CA GLY A 12 7.52 -7.62 -7.51
C GLY A 12 7.79 -8.60 -6.36
N GLY A 13 6.73 -9.03 -5.68
CA GLY A 13 6.81 -10.07 -4.66
C GLY A 13 7.42 -9.67 -3.32
N VAL A 14 7.67 -8.38 -3.06
CA VAL A 14 8.23 -7.90 -1.77
C VAL A 14 7.20 -7.75 -0.64
N GLY A 15 5.94 -8.07 -0.90
CA GLY A 15 4.86 -7.99 0.09
C GLY A 15 4.15 -6.64 0.16
N LYS A 16 4.10 -5.83 -0.93
CA LYS A 16 3.33 -4.58 -1.00
C LYS A 16 1.86 -4.82 -0.65
N THR A 17 1.16 -5.57 -1.47
CA THR A 17 -0.26 -5.89 -1.30
C THR A 17 -0.54 -6.56 0.05
N THR A 18 0.32 -7.51 0.47
CA THR A 18 0.21 -8.14 1.79
C THR A 18 0.31 -7.10 2.90
N THR A 19 1.21 -6.12 2.77
CA THR A 19 1.35 -5.04 3.74
C THR A 19 0.15 -4.10 3.69
N ALA A 20 -0.32 -3.73 2.50
CA ALA A 20 -1.48 -2.85 2.33
C ALA A 20 -2.74 -3.46 2.96
N ILE A 21 -3.06 -4.73 2.66
CA ILE A 21 -4.19 -5.47 3.24
C ILE A 21 -4.09 -5.50 4.78
N ASN A 22 -2.98 -6.02 5.29
CA ASN A 22 -2.89 -6.32 6.71
C ASN A 22 -2.67 -5.08 7.57
N LEU A 23 -1.98 -4.05 7.05
CA LEU A 23 -1.87 -2.77 7.75
C LEU A 23 -3.24 -2.08 7.82
N SER A 24 -4.00 -2.02 6.71
CA SER A 24 -5.35 -1.45 6.69
C SER A 24 -6.27 -2.14 7.70
N ALA A 25 -6.31 -3.46 7.68
CA ALA A 25 -7.14 -4.25 8.59
C ALA A 25 -6.72 -4.10 10.06
N CYS A 26 -5.41 -4.08 10.37
CA CYS A 26 -4.91 -3.89 11.73
C CYS A 26 -5.14 -2.45 12.25
N LEU A 27 -5.07 -1.43 11.39
CA LEU A 27 -5.44 -0.06 11.76
C LEU A 27 -6.95 0.04 12.08
N ALA A 28 -7.79 -0.59 11.26
CA ALA A 28 -9.24 -0.65 11.49
C ALA A 28 -9.60 -1.39 12.78
N ASP A 29 -8.94 -2.51 13.07
CA ASP A 29 -9.09 -3.27 14.32
C ASP A 29 -8.69 -2.47 15.57
N LYS A 30 -7.81 -1.48 15.41
CA LYS A 30 -7.45 -0.50 16.45
C LYS A 30 -8.42 0.70 16.52
N GLY A 31 -9.57 0.62 15.87
CA GLY A 31 -10.63 1.64 15.89
C GLY A 31 -10.34 2.88 15.04
N LYS A 32 -9.40 2.78 14.08
CA LYS A 32 -9.15 3.85 13.11
C LYS A 32 -10.08 3.71 11.91
N LYS A 33 -10.61 4.82 11.42
CA LYS A 33 -11.34 4.83 10.14
C LYS A 33 -10.34 4.77 8.99
N VAL A 34 -10.40 3.71 8.20
CA VAL A 34 -9.41 3.43 7.14
C VAL A 34 -10.09 3.34 5.78
N LEU A 35 -9.47 3.97 4.79
CA LEU A 35 -9.76 3.75 3.38
C LEU A 35 -8.60 2.97 2.76
N ALA A 36 -8.89 1.80 2.20
CA ALA A 36 -7.96 1.02 1.40
C ALA A 36 -8.20 1.30 -0.08
N VAL A 37 -7.14 1.62 -0.83
CA VAL A 37 -7.22 1.96 -2.26
C VAL A 37 -6.35 1.00 -3.04
N ASP A 38 -6.95 0.19 -3.90
CA ASP A 38 -6.23 -0.76 -4.74
C ASP A 38 -5.90 -0.11 -6.09
N MET A 39 -4.61 0.20 -6.30
CA MET A 39 -4.09 0.80 -7.54
C MET A 39 -3.32 -0.22 -8.40
N ASP A 40 -3.28 -1.51 -8.01
CA ASP A 40 -2.68 -2.57 -8.82
C ASP A 40 -3.77 -3.23 -9.69
N PRO A 41 -3.66 -3.19 -11.05
CA PRO A 41 -4.63 -3.82 -11.95
C PRO A 41 -4.90 -5.31 -11.68
N GLN A 42 -4.00 -5.98 -10.96
CA GLN A 42 -4.23 -7.37 -10.53
C GLN A 42 -5.37 -7.51 -9.51
N GLY A 43 -5.76 -6.44 -8.81
CA GLY A 43 -6.86 -6.44 -7.85
C GLY A 43 -6.64 -7.38 -6.66
N ASN A 44 -5.38 -7.58 -6.26
CA ASN A 44 -5.04 -8.53 -5.20
C ASN A 44 -5.41 -8.00 -3.81
N MET A 45 -5.38 -6.68 -3.60
CA MET A 45 -5.87 -6.07 -2.37
C MET A 45 -7.39 -6.17 -2.29
N THR A 46 -8.08 -5.91 -3.39
CA THR A 46 -9.53 -6.05 -3.51
C THR A 46 -10.00 -7.43 -3.10
N SER A 47 -9.45 -8.49 -3.73
CA SER A 47 -9.82 -9.87 -3.39
C SER A 47 -9.34 -10.29 -1.99
N GLY A 48 -8.18 -9.83 -1.56
CA GLY A 48 -7.62 -10.13 -0.25
C GLY A 48 -8.38 -9.50 0.93
N LEU A 49 -9.23 -8.50 0.66
CA LEU A 49 -10.18 -7.90 1.60
C LEU A 49 -11.60 -8.47 1.44
N GLY A 50 -11.76 -9.57 0.70
CA GLY A 50 -13.01 -10.31 0.60
C GLY A 50 -13.99 -9.80 -0.46
N LEU A 51 -13.59 -8.86 -1.29
CA LEU A 51 -14.43 -8.35 -2.37
C LEU A 51 -14.25 -9.20 -3.64
N ASP A 52 -15.37 -9.55 -4.26
CA ASP A 52 -15.37 -10.27 -5.54
C ASP A 52 -15.22 -9.28 -6.70
N LYS A 53 -14.00 -9.15 -7.20
CA LYS A 53 -13.66 -8.22 -8.27
C LYS A 53 -14.36 -8.45 -9.62
N GLU A 54 -14.97 -9.65 -9.82
CA GLU A 54 -15.76 -9.94 -11.02
C GLU A 54 -17.19 -9.42 -10.90
N SER A 55 -17.70 -9.23 -9.69
CA SER A 55 -19.05 -8.73 -9.43
C SER A 55 -19.13 -7.22 -9.19
N ILE A 56 -17.99 -6.53 -9.10
CA ILE A 56 -17.94 -5.09 -8.87
C ILE A 56 -18.19 -4.34 -10.18
N GLU A 57 -19.25 -3.54 -10.21
CA GLU A 57 -19.65 -2.79 -11.41
C GLU A 57 -18.80 -1.52 -11.63
N LYS A 58 -18.37 -0.86 -10.55
CA LYS A 58 -17.60 0.38 -10.59
C LYS A 58 -16.32 0.27 -9.78
N THR A 59 -15.21 0.67 -10.37
CA THR A 59 -13.87 0.47 -9.83
C THR A 59 -13.04 1.77 -9.87
N VAL A 60 -11.83 1.71 -9.34
CA VAL A 60 -10.84 2.80 -9.45
C VAL A 60 -10.60 3.17 -10.93
N TYR A 61 -10.74 2.22 -11.86
CA TYR A 61 -10.64 2.52 -13.29
C TYR A 61 -11.68 3.54 -13.73
N ASP A 62 -12.97 3.31 -13.42
CA ASP A 62 -14.07 4.22 -13.80
C ASP A 62 -13.92 5.61 -13.19
N MET A 63 -13.37 5.68 -11.96
CA MET A 63 -13.04 6.95 -11.31
C MET A 63 -11.91 7.68 -12.04
N ILE A 64 -10.88 6.97 -12.49
CA ILE A 64 -9.70 7.56 -13.15
C ILE A 64 -10.04 8.09 -14.52
N ILE A 65 -10.88 7.40 -15.30
CA ILE A 65 -11.30 7.85 -16.62
C ILE A 65 -12.46 8.86 -16.58
N GLY A 66 -12.98 9.15 -15.38
CA GLY A 66 -14.03 10.16 -15.16
C GLY A 66 -15.46 9.69 -15.45
N GLU A 67 -15.68 8.38 -15.53
CA GLU A 67 -17.02 7.79 -15.74
C GLU A 67 -17.80 7.60 -14.44
N SER A 68 -17.12 7.70 -13.27
CA SER A 68 -17.76 7.59 -11.97
C SER A 68 -17.14 8.52 -10.94
N ASP A 69 -17.98 9.05 -10.04
CA ASP A 69 -17.49 9.75 -8.87
C ASP A 69 -16.99 8.75 -7.81
N ILE A 70 -16.09 9.22 -6.93
CA ILE A 70 -15.45 8.38 -5.91
C ILE A 70 -16.47 7.72 -4.97
N GLU A 71 -17.59 8.40 -4.66
CA GLU A 71 -18.66 7.88 -3.81
C GLU A 71 -19.41 6.70 -4.45
N GLU A 72 -19.44 6.61 -5.78
CA GLU A 72 -20.06 5.50 -6.50
C GLU A 72 -19.17 4.26 -6.55
N VAL A 73 -17.85 4.45 -6.52
CA VAL A 73 -16.85 3.39 -6.50
C VAL A 73 -16.64 2.82 -5.10
N LEU A 74 -16.89 3.63 -4.06
CA LEU A 74 -16.57 3.32 -2.68
C LEU A 74 -17.39 2.13 -2.15
N GLN A 75 -16.71 1.04 -1.82
CA GLN A 75 -17.28 -0.10 -1.09
C GLN A 75 -17.15 0.15 0.39
N LYS A 76 -18.28 0.48 1.04
CA LYS A 76 -18.34 0.77 2.48
C LYS A 76 -18.38 -0.51 3.29
N GLU A 77 -17.76 -0.44 4.47
CA GLU A 77 -17.84 -1.50 5.48
C GLU A 77 -17.43 -2.89 4.93
N ALA A 78 -16.40 -2.94 4.08
CA ALA A 78 -15.78 -4.22 3.72
C ALA A 78 -15.34 -4.99 4.98
N MET A 79 -14.95 -4.23 6.00
CA MET A 79 -14.79 -4.67 7.40
C MET A 79 -15.18 -3.51 8.32
N GLU A 80 -15.37 -3.79 9.61
CA GLU A 80 -15.60 -2.73 10.61
C GLU A 80 -14.48 -1.67 10.54
N ASN A 81 -14.84 -0.41 10.36
CA ASN A 81 -13.95 0.74 10.19
C ASN A 81 -13.06 0.71 8.92
N LEU A 82 -13.34 -0.14 7.94
CA LEU A 82 -12.56 -0.25 6.70
C LEU A 82 -13.46 -0.17 5.47
N ASP A 83 -13.28 0.88 4.71
CA ASP A 83 -13.85 1.05 3.37
C ASP A 83 -12.79 0.76 2.30
N VAL A 84 -13.23 0.38 1.09
CA VAL A 84 -12.33 0.01 0.00
C VAL A 84 -12.71 0.72 -1.29
N LEU A 85 -11.73 1.27 -2.00
CA LEU A 85 -11.82 1.59 -3.43
C LEU A 85 -11.23 0.41 -4.22
N PRO A 86 -12.09 -0.44 -4.78
CA PRO A 86 -11.67 -1.68 -5.42
C PRO A 86 -11.19 -1.47 -6.85
N THR A 87 -10.43 -2.45 -7.36
CA THR A 87 -10.03 -2.48 -8.76
C THR A 87 -10.15 -3.87 -9.37
N ASN A 88 -10.04 -3.89 -10.70
CA ASN A 88 -9.97 -5.10 -11.53
C ASN A 88 -8.95 -4.89 -12.67
N LEU A 89 -8.89 -5.83 -13.62
CA LEU A 89 -7.94 -5.78 -14.74
C LEU A 89 -8.15 -4.60 -15.69
N ASP A 90 -9.34 -3.98 -15.72
CA ASP A 90 -9.63 -2.84 -16.58
C ASP A 90 -8.74 -1.64 -16.24
N LEU A 91 -8.28 -1.52 -14.99
CA LEU A 91 -7.35 -0.46 -14.57
C LEU A 91 -6.06 -0.43 -15.41
N SER A 92 -5.66 -1.54 -16.04
CA SER A 92 -4.50 -1.54 -16.94
C SER A 92 -4.71 -0.70 -18.20
N ALA A 93 -5.96 -0.45 -18.62
CA ALA A 93 -6.26 0.41 -19.76
C ALA A 93 -6.06 1.90 -19.43
N ALA A 94 -6.22 2.29 -18.17
CA ALA A 94 -6.06 3.68 -17.74
C ALA A 94 -4.68 4.25 -18.10
N GLU A 95 -3.61 3.44 -18.11
CA GLU A 95 -2.26 3.91 -18.49
C GLU A 95 -2.19 4.41 -19.94
N ILE A 96 -2.99 3.82 -20.83
CA ILE A 96 -3.06 4.20 -22.24
C ILE A 96 -3.99 5.41 -22.39
N GLU A 97 -5.14 5.38 -21.75
CA GLU A 97 -6.16 6.40 -21.86
C GLU A 97 -5.72 7.75 -21.28
N LEU A 98 -4.86 7.72 -20.26
CA LEU A 98 -4.30 8.92 -19.65
C LEU A 98 -3.17 9.58 -20.46
N ILE A 99 -2.71 9.02 -21.60
CA ILE A 99 -1.54 9.56 -22.31
C ILE A 99 -1.70 11.04 -22.64
N ASP A 100 -2.85 11.42 -23.19
CA ASP A 100 -3.13 12.77 -23.67
C ASP A 100 -3.99 13.61 -22.68
N VAL A 101 -4.21 13.12 -21.46
CA VAL A 101 -4.99 13.83 -20.45
C VAL A 101 -4.13 14.86 -19.72
N GLU A 102 -4.59 16.11 -19.63
CA GLU A 102 -3.92 17.15 -18.86
C GLU A 102 -4.05 16.90 -17.35
N ASN A 103 -2.97 17.18 -16.59
CA ASN A 103 -2.91 16.98 -15.14
C ASN A 103 -3.24 15.57 -14.70
N LYS A 104 -2.96 14.58 -15.52
CA LYS A 104 -3.22 13.15 -15.28
C LYS A 104 -2.58 12.62 -13.99
N GLU A 105 -1.51 13.24 -13.55
CA GLU A 105 -0.79 12.86 -12.32
C GLU A 105 -1.58 13.17 -11.04
N PHE A 106 -2.62 14.00 -11.11
CA PHE A 106 -3.40 14.51 -9.98
C PHE A 106 -4.83 13.94 -9.89
N ILE A 107 -5.25 13.08 -10.81
CA ILE A 107 -6.64 12.59 -10.89
C ILE A 107 -7.05 11.89 -9.60
N VAL A 108 -6.23 10.96 -9.10
CA VAL A 108 -6.52 10.21 -7.87
C VAL A 108 -6.50 11.14 -6.66
N ARG A 109 -5.55 12.09 -6.60
CA ARG A 109 -5.49 13.11 -5.56
C ARG A 109 -6.78 13.93 -5.48
N ASN A 110 -7.25 14.43 -6.63
CA ASN A 110 -8.45 15.26 -6.70
C ASN A 110 -9.70 14.49 -6.25
N SER A 111 -9.78 13.20 -6.52
CA SER A 111 -10.88 12.35 -6.09
C SER A 111 -10.80 12.04 -4.60
N ILE A 112 -9.66 11.58 -4.09
CA ILE A 112 -9.49 11.22 -2.67
C ILE A 112 -9.65 12.42 -1.76
N GLN A 113 -9.23 13.62 -2.16
CA GLN A 113 -9.40 14.83 -1.34
C GLN A 113 -10.85 15.13 -0.99
N LYS A 114 -11.82 14.73 -1.83
CA LYS A 114 -13.26 14.94 -1.57
C LYS A 114 -13.74 14.19 -0.31
N ILE A 115 -13.14 13.05 0.01
CA ILE A 115 -13.57 12.16 1.10
C ILE A 115 -12.51 11.95 2.20
N ARG A 116 -11.29 12.48 2.02
CA ARG A 116 -10.14 12.28 2.91
C ARG A 116 -10.45 12.55 4.39
N ASP A 117 -11.23 13.58 4.69
CA ASP A 117 -11.54 13.98 6.06
C ASP A 117 -12.47 13.01 6.81
N ASN A 118 -13.06 12.05 6.09
CA ASN A 118 -13.87 10.99 6.70
C ASN A 118 -13.02 9.88 7.34
N TYR A 119 -11.71 9.83 7.05
CA TYR A 119 -10.80 8.76 7.44
C TYR A 119 -9.64 9.27 8.32
N ASP A 120 -9.13 8.38 9.19
CA ASP A 120 -7.87 8.61 9.91
C ASP A 120 -6.67 8.25 9.04
N PHE A 121 -6.81 7.17 8.23
CA PHE A 121 -5.78 6.68 7.32
C PHE A 121 -6.36 6.35 5.94
N VAL A 122 -5.58 6.64 4.91
CA VAL A 122 -5.80 6.14 3.54
C VAL A 122 -4.56 5.34 3.15
N ILE A 123 -4.72 4.06 2.84
CA ILE A 123 -3.64 3.16 2.45
C ILE A 123 -3.80 2.83 0.98
N ILE A 124 -2.78 3.16 0.17
CA ILE A 124 -2.80 2.94 -1.28
C ILE A 124 -1.83 1.80 -1.63
N ASP A 125 -2.35 0.70 -2.18
CA ASP A 125 -1.53 -0.38 -2.74
C ASP A 125 -1.08 -0.05 -4.16
N CYS A 126 0.23 -0.04 -4.41
CA CYS A 126 0.81 0.33 -5.70
C CYS A 126 1.24 -0.91 -6.51
N PRO A 127 1.11 -0.87 -7.86
CA PRO A 127 1.64 -1.91 -8.72
C PRO A 127 3.19 -2.01 -8.63
N PRO A 128 3.80 -3.11 -9.12
CA PRO A 128 5.25 -3.31 -9.08
C PRO A 128 6.00 -2.53 -10.18
N SER A 129 5.42 -1.47 -10.72
CA SER A 129 5.99 -0.66 -11.79
C SER A 129 5.98 0.82 -11.40
N LEU A 130 6.87 1.61 -12.00
CA LEU A 130 6.83 3.07 -11.91
C LEU A 130 5.96 3.64 -13.04
N SER A 131 4.74 3.18 -13.12
CA SER A 131 3.75 3.60 -14.10
C SER A 131 3.01 4.86 -13.66
N MET A 132 2.12 5.35 -14.53
CA MET A 132 1.25 6.49 -14.20
C MET A 132 0.39 6.23 -12.97
N LEU A 133 -0.02 4.99 -12.72
CA LEU A 133 -0.77 4.60 -11.52
C LEU A 133 0.05 4.83 -10.24
N THR A 134 1.32 4.41 -10.24
CA THR A 134 2.23 4.64 -9.10
C THR A 134 2.52 6.13 -8.90
N ILE A 135 2.66 6.91 -9.99
CA ILE A 135 2.83 8.37 -9.90
C ILE A 135 1.58 9.01 -9.29
N ASN A 136 0.38 8.62 -9.69
CA ASN A 136 -0.86 9.10 -9.08
C ASN A 136 -0.94 8.76 -7.58
N ALA A 137 -0.56 7.55 -7.19
CA ALA A 137 -0.51 7.15 -5.79
C ALA A 137 0.46 8.05 -4.99
N MET A 138 1.69 8.27 -5.49
CA MET A 138 2.71 9.10 -4.82
C MET A 138 2.33 10.59 -4.81
N THR A 139 1.67 11.09 -5.87
CA THR A 139 1.18 12.48 -5.93
C THR A 139 0.07 12.72 -4.91
N THR A 140 -0.72 11.69 -4.62
CA THR A 140 -1.82 11.72 -3.66
C THR A 140 -1.33 11.57 -2.22
N ALA A 141 -0.29 10.77 -1.98
CA ALA A 141 0.17 10.39 -0.65
C ALA A 141 0.89 11.51 0.09
N ASP A 142 0.79 11.48 1.42
CA ASP A 142 1.63 12.28 2.31
C ASP A 142 3.00 11.60 2.47
N SER A 143 3.01 10.26 2.43
CA SER A 143 4.25 9.49 2.59
C SER A 143 4.21 8.13 1.89
N VAL A 144 5.41 7.55 1.68
CA VAL A 144 5.60 6.23 1.07
C VAL A 144 6.18 5.28 2.10
N LEU A 145 5.44 4.21 2.43
CA LEU A 145 5.94 3.06 3.18
C LEU A 145 6.52 2.04 2.21
N VAL A 146 7.75 1.59 2.48
CA VAL A 146 8.53 0.75 1.58
C VAL A 146 8.74 -0.65 2.16
N PRO A 147 7.97 -1.66 1.74
CA PRO A 147 8.25 -3.05 2.07
C PRO A 147 9.49 -3.52 1.32
N ILE A 148 10.43 -4.16 2.04
CA ILE A 148 11.67 -4.71 1.47
C ILE A 148 11.79 -6.17 1.88
N GLN A 149 11.90 -7.06 0.91
CA GLN A 149 12.26 -8.44 1.17
C GLN A 149 13.75 -8.54 1.52
N CYS A 150 14.08 -9.37 2.53
CA CYS A 150 15.45 -9.58 2.97
C CYS A 150 16.23 -10.46 1.97
N GLU A 151 16.52 -9.91 0.80
CA GLU A 151 17.27 -10.55 -0.30
C GLU A 151 18.46 -9.68 -0.76
N TYR A 152 19.42 -10.29 -1.48
CA TYR A 152 20.68 -9.65 -1.89
C TYR A 152 20.52 -8.31 -2.61
N TYR A 153 19.52 -8.17 -3.51
CA TYR A 153 19.29 -6.95 -4.28
C TYR A 153 18.37 -5.92 -3.59
N ALA A 154 18.16 -6.05 -2.28
CA ALA A 154 17.25 -5.18 -1.53
C ALA A 154 17.66 -3.70 -1.57
N LEU A 155 18.95 -3.41 -1.43
CA LEU A 155 19.48 -2.02 -1.44
C LEU A 155 19.37 -1.35 -2.80
N GLU A 156 19.62 -2.07 -3.89
CA GLU A 156 19.54 -1.52 -5.24
C GLU A 156 18.11 -1.06 -5.55
N GLY A 157 17.12 -1.93 -5.32
CA GLY A 157 15.72 -1.58 -5.55
C GLY A 157 15.24 -0.44 -4.65
N LEU A 158 15.74 -0.38 -3.41
CA LEU A 158 15.42 0.71 -2.48
C LEU A 158 15.99 2.05 -2.96
N SER A 159 17.24 2.09 -3.41
CA SER A 159 17.88 3.31 -3.92
C SER A 159 17.15 3.86 -5.15
N GLN A 160 16.70 2.98 -6.05
CA GLN A 160 15.92 3.38 -7.22
C GLN A 160 14.56 3.96 -6.82
N LEU A 161 13.88 3.38 -5.83
CA LEU A 161 12.62 3.91 -5.35
C LEU A 161 12.79 5.27 -4.67
N ILE A 162 13.81 5.43 -3.81
CA ILE A 162 14.11 6.72 -3.16
C ILE A 162 14.31 7.81 -4.22
N HIS A 163 15.12 7.54 -5.24
CA HIS A 163 15.32 8.48 -6.34
C HIS A 163 13.99 8.86 -7.03
N THR A 164 13.09 7.89 -7.22
CA THR A 164 11.77 8.17 -7.79
C THR A 164 10.92 9.04 -6.88
N VAL A 165 10.91 8.76 -5.56
CA VAL A 165 10.20 9.60 -4.58
C VAL A 165 10.73 11.03 -4.61
N GLU A 166 12.06 11.22 -4.70
CA GLU A 166 12.69 12.54 -4.83
C GLU A 166 12.23 13.26 -6.11
N LEU A 167 12.16 12.56 -7.25
CA LEU A 167 11.66 13.16 -8.50
C LEU A 167 10.19 13.57 -8.42
N VAL A 168 9.35 12.76 -7.78
CA VAL A 168 7.93 13.12 -7.54
C VAL A 168 7.84 14.30 -6.57
N LYS A 169 8.64 14.31 -5.50
CA LYS A 169 8.71 15.41 -4.55
C LYS A 169 9.10 16.73 -5.22
N ASP A 170 10.12 16.71 -6.05
CA ASP A 170 10.62 17.93 -6.71
C ASP A 170 9.65 18.51 -7.74
N ARG A 171 8.82 17.68 -8.37
CA ARG A 171 8.03 18.09 -9.55
C ARG A 171 6.52 18.12 -9.34
N LEU A 172 5.99 17.24 -8.48
CA LEU A 172 4.55 16.97 -8.39
C LEU A 172 3.98 17.10 -6.98
N ASN A 173 4.71 16.64 -5.95
CA ASN A 173 4.24 16.61 -4.57
C ASN A 173 5.36 17.01 -3.59
N PRO A 174 5.59 18.32 -3.35
CA PRO A 174 6.68 18.80 -2.51
C PRO A 174 6.67 18.29 -1.06
N ASP A 175 5.51 17.90 -0.58
CA ASP A 175 5.31 17.42 0.79
C ASP A 175 5.51 15.89 0.94
N LEU A 176 5.74 15.17 -0.17
CA LEU A 176 5.93 13.72 -0.15
C LEU A 176 7.18 13.33 0.65
N GLU A 177 7.03 12.41 1.59
CA GLU A 177 8.12 11.90 2.41
C GLU A 177 8.22 10.37 2.36
N ILE A 178 9.38 9.83 2.76
CA ILE A 178 9.49 8.39 3.05
C ILE A 178 8.94 8.14 4.45
N GLU A 179 7.81 7.44 4.54
CA GLU A 179 7.19 7.00 5.79
C GLU A 179 8.15 6.14 6.61
N GLY A 180 8.74 5.19 5.94
CA GLY A 180 9.72 4.28 6.49
C GLY A 180 9.83 2.99 5.68
N VAL A 181 10.88 2.25 5.99
CA VAL A 181 11.17 0.94 5.43
C VAL A 181 10.71 -0.14 6.40
N VAL A 182 9.97 -1.14 5.91
CA VAL A 182 9.60 -2.35 6.67
C VAL A 182 10.20 -3.58 6.01
N PHE A 183 10.95 -4.37 6.80
CA PHE A 183 11.48 -5.65 6.32
C PHE A 183 10.39 -6.70 6.29
N THR A 184 10.32 -7.44 5.18
CA THR A 184 9.33 -8.49 4.95
C THR A 184 10.01 -9.83 4.67
N MET A 185 9.25 -10.91 4.85
CA MET A 185 9.70 -12.29 4.58
C MET A 185 11.04 -12.60 5.26
N TYR A 186 11.28 -11.99 6.43
CA TYR A 186 12.47 -12.24 7.23
C TYR A 186 12.51 -13.70 7.71
N ASP A 187 13.65 -14.35 7.48
CA ASP A 187 13.90 -15.68 7.98
C ASP A 187 15.11 -15.66 8.94
N ALA A 188 14.84 -15.75 10.23
CA ALA A 188 15.85 -15.72 11.28
C ALA A 188 16.87 -16.88 11.21
N ARG A 189 16.59 -17.93 10.43
CA ARG A 189 17.49 -19.07 10.23
C ARG A 189 18.59 -18.79 9.23
N THR A 190 18.51 -17.68 8.47
CA THR A 190 19.45 -17.35 7.41
C THR A 190 20.32 -16.15 7.79
N ASN A 191 21.63 -16.29 7.60
CA ASN A 191 22.57 -15.17 7.77
C ASN A 191 22.30 -14.05 6.74
N LEU A 192 21.78 -14.39 5.57
CA LEU A 192 21.45 -13.42 4.54
C LEU A 192 20.43 -12.37 5.03
N SER A 193 19.35 -12.83 5.68
CA SER A 193 18.33 -11.91 6.21
C SER A 193 18.90 -10.92 7.22
N LEU A 194 19.79 -11.39 8.11
CA LEU A 194 20.46 -10.53 9.09
C LEU A 194 21.38 -9.52 8.41
N GLN A 195 22.23 -9.97 7.48
CA GLN A 195 23.15 -9.11 6.73
C GLN A 195 22.42 -8.03 5.93
N VAL A 196 21.28 -8.35 5.30
CA VAL A 196 20.46 -7.37 4.56
C VAL A 196 19.92 -6.32 5.51
N VAL A 197 19.38 -6.71 6.65
CA VAL A 197 18.88 -5.76 7.67
C VAL A 197 19.98 -4.83 8.16
N GLU A 198 21.18 -5.35 8.49
CA GLU A 198 22.33 -4.56 8.92
C GLU A 198 22.79 -3.60 7.80
N ASN A 199 22.98 -4.11 6.58
CA ASN A 199 23.39 -3.29 5.43
C ASN A 199 22.40 -2.14 5.14
N VAL A 200 21.10 -2.40 5.20
CA VAL A 200 20.10 -1.35 5.01
C VAL A 200 20.18 -0.32 6.13
N LYS A 201 20.32 -0.75 7.40
CA LYS A 201 20.47 0.17 8.55
C LYS A 201 21.71 1.04 8.46
N ASP A 202 22.83 0.48 8.00
CA ASP A 202 24.11 1.18 7.93
C ASP A 202 24.18 2.18 6.76
N ASN A 203 23.47 1.91 5.67
CA ASN A 203 23.55 2.69 4.44
C ASN A 203 22.34 3.59 4.19
N LEU A 204 21.27 3.47 4.97
CA LEU A 204 20.06 4.26 4.78
C LEU A 204 19.93 5.32 5.88
N GLN A 205 19.74 6.57 5.45
CA GLN A 205 19.39 7.68 6.33
C GLN A 205 17.86 7.77 6.57
N GLN A 206 17.10 6.85 5.97
CA GLN A 206 15.64 6.86 6.05
C GLN A 206 15.15 6.16 7.32
N ASN A 207 13.92 6.49 7.72
CA ASN A 207 13.25 5.83 8.83
C ASN A 207 13.06 4.33 8.55
N ILE A 208 13.48 3.50 9.51
CA ILE A 208 13.27 2.04 9.45
C ILE A 208 12.35 1.64 10.60
N TYR A 209 11.28 0.92 10.28
CA TYR A 209 10.39 0.39 11.30
C TYR A 209 11.11 -0.64 12.17
N LYS A 210 10.81 -0.65 13.48
CA LYS A 210 11.36 -1.64 14.40
C LYS A 210 10.74 -3.01 14.15
N THR A 211 9.49 -3.01 13.70
CA THR A 211 8.77 -4.23 13.33
C THR A 211 9.35 -4.84 12.07
N ILE A 212 9.60 -6.15 12.13
CA ILE A 212 10.01 -6.98 11.00
C ILE A 212 8.90 -8.00 10.75
N ILE A 213 8.45 -8.12 9.49
CA ILE A 213 7.44 -9.11 9.10
C ILE A 213 8.15 -10.44 8.75
N PRO A 214 7.90 -11.52 9.52
CA PRO A 214 8.55 -12.79 9.26
C PRO A 214 8.00 -13.47 8.00
N ARG A 215 8.77 -14.38 7.43
CA ARG A 215 8.24 -15.35 6.46
C ARG A 215 7.22 -16.23 7.18
N ASN A 216 5.96 -16.16 6.79
CA ASN A 216 4.84 -16.85 7.43
C ASN A 216 3.88 -17.38 6.39
N ILE A 217 3.62 -18.68 6.39
CA ILE A 217 2.74 -19.33 5.42
C ILE A 217 1.29 -18.85 5.54
N ARG A 218 0.85 -18.48 6.75
CA ARG A 218 -0.51 -17.98 7.00
C ARG A 218 -0.78 -16.66 6.27
N LEU A 219 0.25 -15.79 6.15
CA LEU A 219 0.17 -14.57 5.32
C LEU A 219 0.00 -14.85 3.83
N ALA A 220 0.51 -15.99 3.34
CA ALA A 220 0.33 -16.40 1.95
C ALA A 220 -1.02 -17.09 1.71
N GLU A 221 -1.56 -17.79 2.72
CA GLU A 221 -2.85 -18.48 2.64
C GLU A 221 -4.04 -17.53 2.78
N ALA A 222 -3.98 -16.57 3.70
CA ALA A 222 -5.10 -15.68 4.06
C ALA A 222 -5.79 -15.02 2.85
N PRO A 223 -5.07 -14.48 1.83
CA PRO A 223 -5.72 -13.88 0.65
C PRO A 223 -6.57 -14.85 -0.16
N SER A 224 -6.26 -16.16 -0.16
CA SER A 224 -7.07 -17.18 -0.85
C SER A 224 -8.44 -17.42 -0.20
N TYR A 225 -8.60 -16.93 1.03
CA TYR A 225 -9.88 -16.94 1.76
C TYR A 225 -10.54 -15.55 1.77
N GLY A 226 -9.96 -14.55 1.09
CA GLY A 226 -10.46 -13.18 1.11
C GLY A 226 -10.40 -12.54 2.51
N MET A 227 -9.42 -12.92 3.33
CA MET A 227 -9.30 -12.47 4.72
C MET A 227 -7.93 -11.86 5.01
N PRO A 228 -7.84 -10.74 5.75
CA PRO A 228 -6.60 -10.28 6.31
C PRO A 228 -6.15 -11.20 7.45
N ILE A 229 -4.85 -11.15 7.77
CA ILE A 229 -4.24 -12.11 8.70
C ILE A 229 -4.81 -12.05 10.13
N ASN A 230 -5.21 -10.86 10.60
CA ASN A 230 -5.80 -10.69 11.94
C ASN A 230 -7.17 -11.36 12.08
N GLN A 231 -7.88 -11.62 10.97
CA GLN A 231 -9.11 -12.42 10.93
C GLN A 231 -8.83 -13.89 10.63
N TYR A 232 -7.90 -14.18 9.69
CA TYR A 232 -7.60 -15.55 9.26
C TYR A 232 -6.89 -16.37 10.35
N ASP A 233 -5.84 -15.81 10.94
CA ASP A 233 -5.09 -16.43 12.05
C ASP A 233 -4.56 -15.36 13.02
N PRO A 234 -5.42 -14.88 13.95
CA PRO A 234 -5.07 -13.79 14.89
C PRO A 234 -3.84 -14.05 15.76
N LYS A 235 -3.51 -15.33 15.98
CA LYS A 235 -2.39 -15.76 16.85
C LYS A 235 -1.10 -16.05 16.07
N SER A 236 -1.11 -15.90 14.75
CA SER A 236 0.07 -16.12 13.94
C SER A 236 1.12 -15.02 14.18
N ALA A 237 2.39 -15.37 13.99
CA ALA A 237 3.49 -14.39 14.04
C ALA A 237 3.30 -13.27 12.98
N GLY A 238 2.64 -13.57 11.85
CA GLY A 238 2.27 -12.58 10.83
C GLY A 238 1.28 -11.56 11.38
N SER A 239 0.21 -12.02 12.04
CA SER A 239 -0.80 -11.13 12.64
C SER A 239 -0.19 -10.24 13.73
N GLU A 240 0.55 -10.82 14.66
CA GLU A 240 1.22 -10.04 15.71
C GLU A 240 2.20 -9.00 15.16
N SER A 241 2.88 -9.30 14.05
CA SER A 241 3.81 -8.35 13.43
C SER A 241 3.08 -7.21 12.76
N TYR A 242 1.98 -7.44 12.02
CA TYR A 242 1.19 -6.35 11.44
C TYR A 242 0.45 -5.52 12.48
N MET A 243 0.00 -6.11 13.59
CA MET A 243 -0.56 -5.35 14.71
C MET A 243 0.49 -4.40 15.32
N ARG A 244 1.75 -4.85 15.48
CA ARG A 244 2.86 -3.99 15.93
C ARG A 244 3.22 -2.91 14.91
N LEU A 245 3.21 -3.23 13.62
CA LEU A 245 3.44 -2.24 12.56
C LEU A 245 2.37 -1.14 12.60
N ALA A 246 1.11 -1.52 12.79
CA ALA A 246 0.02 -0.57 12.94
C ALA A 246 0.21 0.36 14.15
N ASP A 247 0.69 -0.16 15.29
CA ASP A 247 1.03 0.67 16.46
C ASP A 247 2.15 1.67 16.15
N GLU A 248 3.20 1.24 15.44
CA GLU A 248 4.28 2.15 15.03
C GLU A 248 3.78 3.22 14.05
N VAL A 249 2.92 2.88 13.09
CA VAL A 249 2.32 3.83 12.13
C VAL A 249 1.45 4.86 12.87
N ILE A 250 0.62 4.44 13.81
CA ILE A 250 -0.21 5.34 14.63
C ILE A 250 0.68 6.28 15.44
N SER A 251 1.74 5.78 16.07
CA SER A 251 2.61 6.57 16.94
C SER A 251 3.43 7.63 16.22
N LYS A 252 3.70 7.45 14.91
CA LYS A 252 4.42 8.45 14.09
C LYS A 252 3.55 9.65 13.70
N GLY A 253 2.25 9.56 13.82
CA GLY A 253 1.31 10.63 13.51
C GLY A 253 0.95 11.52 14.70
N LEU A 254 1.56 11.27 15.86
CA LEU A 254 1.44 12.05 17.08
C LEU A 254 2.67 12.93 17.26
#